data_69676aa67bb258ea1283363a40ddc9e0
#
_entry.id   69676aa67bb258ea1283363a40ddc9e0
#
_cell.length_a   1.000
_cell.length_b   1.000
_cell.length_c   1.000
_cell.angle_alpha   90.00
_cell.angle_beta   90.00
_cell.angle_gamma   90.00
#
_symmetry.space_group_name_H-M   'P 1'
#
loop_
_entity.id
_entity.type
_entity.pdbx_description
1 polymer ?
#
loop_
_entity_poly.entity_id
_entity_poly.type
_entity_poly.pdbx_seq_one_letter_code
_entity_poly.pdbx_strand_id
1 'polypeptide(L)'
;VNITEAHLLDAVRGFCFPGGEDAARRVKAIRITERGEMQTAPKARAIAFTAKMEIDARTSRIRWEARFRGGLGFFNVIDAYEDGRGSFTIRAGVLPVKKMSGPDFDRGELQRYLASFAMCPPMLLNNRSLVWTALETGGMRVCEGAASIDLEFDDRGCPVGFHGERPRAVGSWIVLTPWSGRAGNFRDWDGIRVAGHTEAFWQLPEGLFRYYQSEITSVMALA
;
A
#
# COMPACT_ATOMS: atom_id res chain seq x y z
N VAL A 1 -1.40 13.48 -25.64
CA VAL A 1 -0.93 14.73 -24.97
C VAL A 1 0.25 14.31 -24.12
N ASN A 2 1.47 14.74 -24.51
CA ASN A 2 2.65 14.52 -23.65
C ASN A 2 2.49 15.44 -22.42
N ILE A 3 2.05 14.86 -21.32
CA ILE A 3 2.03 15.54 -20.03
C ILE A 3 3.50 15.63 -19.60
N THR A 4 4.03 16.82 -19.42
CA THR A 4 5.38 16.98 -18.88
C THR A 4 5.37 16.53 -17.42
N GLU A 5 6.52 16.03 -16.93
CA GLU A 5 6.69 15.59 -15.53
C GLU A 5 6.16 16.63 -14.52
N ALA A 6 6.44 17.91 -14.77
CA ALA A 6 5.98 19.02 -13.94
C ALA A 6 4.44 19.11 -13.87
N HIS A 7 3.75 18.97 -15.00
CA HIS A 7 2.29 19.03 -15.04
C HIS A 7 1.65 17.86 -14.30
N LEU A 8 2.22 16.64 -14.40
CA LEU A 8 1.72 15.47 -13.67
C LEU A 8 1.90 15.67 -12.15
N LEU A 9 3.07 16.12 -11.73
CA LEU A 9 3.34 16.40 -10.31
C LEU A 9 2.40 17.47 -9.76
N ASP A 10 2.14 18.54 -10.50
CA ASP A 10 1.23 19.62 -10.10
C ASP A 10 -0.21 19.10 -10.00
N ALA A 11 -0.66 18.27 -10.94
CA ALA A 11 -1.98 17.66 -10.91
C ALA A 11 -2.11 16.73 -9.68
N VAL A 12 -1.12 15.86 -9.43
CA VAL A 12 -1.09 14.96 -8.27
C VAL A 12 -1.12 15.73 -6.95
N ARG A 13 -0.33 16.79 -6.82
CA ARG A 13 -0.32 17.66 -5.63
C ARG A 13 -1.66 18.36 -5.43
N GLY A 14 -2.21 18.91 -6.50
CA GLY A 14 -3.53 19.57 -6.48
C GLY A 14 -4.64 18.62 -6.09
N PHE A 15 -4.59 17.37 -6.56
CA PHE A 15 -5.56 16.34 -6.18
C PHE A 15 -5.37 15.90 -4.73
N CYS A 16 -4.15 15.54 -4.35
CA CYS A 16 -3.86 14.91 -3.05
C CYS A 16 -3.91 15.89 -1.87
N PHE A 17 -3.66 17.20 -2.11
CA PHE A 17 -3.52 18.20 -1.04
C PHE A 17 -4.47 19.37 -1.21
N PRO A 18 -5.80 19.15 -1.16
CA PRO A 18 -6.77 20.25 -1.30
C PRO A 18 -6.67 21.30 -0.18
N GLY A 19 -6.12 20.93 0.99
CA GLY A 19 -5.80 21.86 2.08
C GLY A 19 -4.45 22.57 1.95
N GLY A 20 -3.73 22.35 0.83
CA GLY A 20 -2.40 22.89 0.56
C GLY A 20 -1.25 22.03 1.08
N GLU A 21 -0.08 22.19 0.47
CA GLU A 21 1.13 21.40 0.80
C GLU A 21 1.65 21.64 2.22
N ASP A 22 1.48 22.85 2.77
CA ASP A 22 1.98 23.17 4.12
C ASP A 22 1.34 22.29 5.20
N ALA A 23 0.06 21.95 5.05
CA ALA A 23 -0.61 21.01 5.94
C ALA A 23 -0.02 19.60 5.78
N ALA A 24 0.15 19.15 4.52
CA ALA A 24 0.70 17.82 4.22
C ALA A 24 2.17 17.67 4.68
N ARG A 25 2.98 18.73 4.60
CA ARG A 25 4.39 18.74 5.07
C ARG A 25 4.53 18.58 6.58
N ARG A 26 3.52 18.92 7.37
CA ARG A 26 3.53 18.69 8.83
C ARG A 26 3.27 17.24 9.20
N VAL A 27 2.66 16.46 8.31
CA VAL A 27 2.30 15.07 8.58
C VAL A 27 3.55 14.20 8.70
N LYS A 28 3.66 13.47 9.81
CA LYS A 28 4.69 12.46 10.05
C LYS A 28 4.23 11.08 9.63
N ALA A 29 2.98 10.76 9.91
CA ALA A 29 2.39 9.46 9.55
C ALA A 29 0.87 9.58 9.34
N ILE A 30 0.30 8.62 8.63
CA ILE A 30 -1.14 8.42 8.53
C ILE A 30 -1.51 7.10 9.18
N ARG A 31 -2.46 7.16 10.11
CA ARG A 31 -3.06 5.98 10.72
C ARG A 31 -4.44 5.73 10.12
N ILE A 32 -4.66 4.51 9.67
CA ILE A 32 -5.87 4.07 8.99
C ILE A 32 -6.52 2.96 9.80
N THR A 33 -7.86 2.99 9.86
CA THR A 33 -8.66 1.82 10.24
C THR A 33 -9.44 1.37 9.02
N GLU A 34 -9.45 0.06 8.75
CA GLU A 34 -10.10 -0.52 7.59
C GLU A 34 -10.81 -1.83 7.93
N ARG A 35 -11.74 -2.22 7.07
CA ARG A 35 -12.37 -3.53 7.06
C ARG A 35 -12.35 -4.09 5.65
N GLY A 36 -12.21 -5.39 5.51
CA GLY A 36 -12.10 -5.97 4.18
C GLY A 36 -12.13 -7.48 4.19
N GLU A 37 -11.73 -8.02 3.07
CA GLU A 37 -11.64 -9.46 2.83
C GLU A 37 -10.33 -9.81 2.16
N MET A 38 -9.79 -10.98 2.52
CA MET A 38 -8.62 -11.57 1.86
C MET A 38 -8.91 -13.01 1.45
N GLN A 39 -8.30 -13.40 0.32
CA GLN A 39 -8.27 -14.78 -0.16
C GLN A 39 -6.82 -15.25 -0.29
N THR A 40 -6.54 -16.46 0.17
CA THR A 40 -5.17 -17.05 0.10
C THR A 40 -4.89 -17.75 -1.24
N ALA A 41 -5.94 -18.09 -1.99
CA ALA A 41 -5.87 -18.72 -3.32
C ALA A 41 -7.19 -18.47 -4.09
N PRO A 42 -7.20 -18.57 -5.44
CA PRO A 42 -8.37 -18.25 -6.28
C PRO A 42 -9.67 -19.00 -5.92
N LYS A 43 -9.55 -20.22 -5.39
CA LYS A 43 -10.70 -21.05 -4.98
C LYS A 43 -10.92 -21.09 -3.47
N ALA A 44 -10.08 -20.39 -2.69
CA ALA A 44 -10.26 -20.33 -1.25
C ALA A 44 -11.42 -19.41 -0.89
N ARG A 45 -12.07 -19.68 0.25
CA ARG A 45 -13.09 -18.76 0.77
C ARG A 45 -12.43 -17.45 1.22
N ALA A 46 -13.06 -16.34 0.88
CA ALA A 46 -12.67 -15.04 1.42
C ALA A 46 -12.85 -15.01 2.94
N ILE A 47 -11.90 -14.42 3.63
CA ILE A 47 -11.89 -14.27 5.08
C ILE A 47 -11.95 -12.78 5.40
N ALA A 48 -13.01 -12.39 6.10
CA ALA A 48 -13.19 -11.02 6.53
C ALA A 48 -12.18 -10.63 7.62
N PHE A 49 -11.74 -9.37 7.56
CA PHE A 49 -10.86 -8.79 8.56
C PHE A 49 -11.26 -7.38 8.95
N THR A 50 -10.77 -6.94 10.10
CA THR A 50 -10.60 -5.53 10.46
C THR A 50 -9.14 -5.29 10.74
N ALA A 51 -8.63 -4.12 10.32
CA ALA A 51 -7.21 -3.82 10.49
C ALA A 51 -6.96 -2.37 10.89
N LYS A 52 -5.78 -2.17 11.51
CA LYS A 52 -5.17 -0.86 11.69
C LYS A 52 -3.88 -0.84 10.89
N MET A 53 -3.63 0.26 10.23
CA MET A 53 -2.41 0.47 9.46
C MET A 53 -1.81 1.82 9.83
N GLU A 54 -0.51 1.87 10.02
CA GLU A 54 0.26 3.10 10.17
C GLU A 54 1.29 3.18 9.06
N ILE A 55 1.29 4.28 8.32
CA ILE A 55 2.19 4.55 7.21
C ILE A 55 2.94 5.83 7.54
N ASP A 56 4.25 5.75 7.70
CA ASP A 56 5.10 6.91 7.93
C ASP A 56 5.27 7.69 6.62
N ALA A 57 5.13 9.02 6.69
CA ALA A 57 5.27 9.90 5.53
C ALA A 57 6.70 10.42 5.33
N ARG A 58 7.62 10.21 6.28
CA ARG A 58 9.00 10.76 6.27
C ARG A 58 10.06 9.69 6.09
N THR A 59 9.74 8.47 6.49
CA THR A 59 10.62 7.30 6.39
C THR A 59 9.85 6.13 5.80
N SER A 60 10.53 5.21 5.16
CA SER A 60 9.88 4.05 4.55
C SER A 60 9.53 3.02 5.63
N ARG A 61 8.43 3.31 6.32
CA ARG A 61 7.90 2.46 7.39
C ARG A 61 6.40 2.28 7.21
N ILE A 62 5.96 1.04 7.27
CA ILE A 62 4.54 0.66 7.28
C ILE A 62 4.34 -0.48 8.27
N ARG A 63 3.21 -0.42 8.98
CA ARG A 63 2.78 -1.50 9.87
C ARG A 63 1.29 -1.72 9.73
N TRP A 64 0.89 -2.92 9.36
CA TRP A 64 -0.48 -3.36 9.22
C TRP A 64 -0.78 -4.47 10.23
N GLU A 65 -1.80 -4.29 11.05
CA GLU A 65 -2.26 -5.25 12.05
C GLU A 65 -3.71 -5.60 11.78
N ALA A 66 -3.94 -6.82 11.31
CA ALA A 66 -5.27 -7.29 11.00
C ALA A 66 -5.73 -8.39 11.94
N ARG A 67 -7.02 -8.33 12.26
CA ARG A 67 -7.73 -9.36 12.99
C ARG A 67 -8.70 -10.06 12.04
N PHE A 68 -8.47 -11.35 11.84
CA PHE A 68 -9.29 -12.22 11.02
C PHE A 68 -10.22 -13.08 11.88
N ARG A 69 -11.43 -13.33 11.36
CA ARG A 69 -12.36 -14.27 11.96
C ARG A 69 -12.29 -15.60 11.22
N GLY A 70 -11.65 -16.60 11.80
CA GLY A 70 -11.60 -17.97 11.28
C GLY A 70 -12.64 -18.88 11.93
N GLY A 71 -12.78 -20.10 11.42
CA GLY A 71 -13.77 -21.08 11.90
C GLY A 71 -13.60 -21.49 13.38
N LEU A 72 -12.38 -21.43 13.93
CA LEU A 72 -12.06 -21.78 15.32
C LEU A 72 -11.81 -20.53 16.22
N GLY A 73 -12.18 -19.33 15.76
CA GLY A 73 -11.97 -18.09 16.51
C GLY A 73 -11.25 -17.02 15.71
N PHE A 74 -10.49 -16.14 16.41
CA PHE A 74 -9.75 -15.05 15.81
C PHE A 74 -8.26 -15.37 15.75
N PHE A 75 -7.62 -14.91 14.67
CA PHE A 75 -6.17 -14.82 14.59
C PHE A 75 -5.76 -13.43 14.11
N ASN A 76 -4.56 -13.01 14.51
CA ASN A 76 -4.02 -11.72 14.12
C ASN A 76 -2.87 -11.93 13.13
N VAL A 77 -2.79 -11.03 12.16
CA VAL A 77 -1.67 -10.94 11.22
C VAL A 77 -1.03 -9.59 11.40
N ILE A 78 0.28 -9.58 11.52
CA ILE A 78 1.10 -8.37 11.52
C ILE A 78 2.00 -8.46 10.31
N ASP A 79 1.96 -7.42 9.49
CA ASP A 79 2.71 -7.29 8.27
C ASP A 79 3.37 -5.91 8.30
N ALA A 80 4.70 -5.84 8.25
CA ALA A 80 5.42 -4.62 8.51
C ALA A 80 6.73 -4.51 7.72
N TYR A 81 7.07 -3.27 7.36
CA TYR A 81 8.41 -2.84 6.97
C TYR A 81 8.88 -1.78 7.97
N GLU A 82 9.87 -2.10 8.75
CA GLU A 82 10.42 -1.25 9.81
C GLU A 82 11.96 -1.42 9.84
N ASP A 83 12.69 -0.32 9.96
CA ASP A 83 14.15 -0.30 10.06
C ASP A 83 14.87 -1.08 8.94
N GLY A 84 14.36 -0.94 7.72
CA GLY A 84 14.93 -1.61 6.54
C GLY A 84 14.60 -3.10 6.43
N ARG A 85 13.67 -3.61 7.25
CA ARG A 85 13.34 -5.04 7.31
C ARG A 85 11.85 -5.30 7.17
N GLY A 86 11.51 -6.24 6.28
CA GLY A 86 10.18 -6.77 6.12
C GLY A 86 9.91 -7.93 7.09
N SER A 87 8.72 -7.98 7.63
CA SER A 87 8.29 -9.07 8.50
C SER A 87 6.81 -9.38 8.37
N PHE A 88 6.48 -10.66 8.43
CA PHE A 88 5.12 -11.16 8.48
C PHE A 88 4.95 -12.11 9.65
N THR A 89 3.94 -11.89 10.49
CA THR A 89 3.69 -12.70 11.68
C THR A 89 2.21 -13.04 11.81
N ILE A 90 1.90 -14.32 11.99
CA ILE A 90 0.56 -14.79 12.36
C ILE A 90 0.57 -15.13 13.84
N ARG A 91 -0.45 -14.68 14.59
CA ARG A 91 -0.63 -14.96 16.02
C ARG A 91 -2.01 -15.57 16.29
N ALA A 92 -2.03 -16.62 17.10
CA ALA A 92 -3.24 -17.14 17.74
C ALA A 92 -3.24 -16.65 19.20
N GLY A 93 -4.07 -15.65 19.51
CA GLY A 93 -3.97 -14.92 20.77
C GLY A 93 -2.62 -14.21 20.89
N VAL A 94 -1.87 -14.48 21.96
CA VAL A 94 -0.52 -13.89 22.20
C VAL A 94 0.62 -14.70 21.59
N LEU A 95 0.37 -15.95 21.17
CA LEU A 95 1.41 -16.85 20.68
C LEU A 95 1.66 -16.66 19.18
N PRO A 96 2.91 -16.48 18.73
CA PRO A 96 3.26 -16.48 17.32
C PRO A 96 3.17 -17.91 16.77
N VAL A 97 2.32 -18.09 15.76
CA VAL A 97 2.15 -19.40 15.07
C VAL A 97 3.09 -19.48 13.87
N LYS A 98 3.32 -18.35 13.18
CA LYS A 98 4.19 -18.26 12.01
C LYS A 98 4.88 -16.92 11.99
N LYS A 99 6.19 -16.91 11.71
CA LYS A 99 6.98 -15.71 11.46
C LYS A 99 7.80 -15.90 10.20
N MET A 100 7.80 -14.92 9.32
CA MET A 100 8.58 -14.90 8.09
C MET A 100 9.33 -13.57 7.99
N SER A 101 10.57 -13.61 7.50
CA SER A 101 11.44 -12.47 7.27
C SER A 101 12.56 -12.89 6.30
N GLY A 102 13.36 -11.95 5.85
CA GLY A 102 14.49 -12.18 4.94
C GLY A 102 14.44 -11.25 3.74
N PRO A 103 15.45 -11.29 2.84
CA PRO A 103 15.61 -10.29 1.76
C PRO A 103 14.39 -10.15 0.85
N ASP A 104 13.70 -11.23 0.53
CA ASP A 104 12.48 -11.19 -0.30
C ASP A 104 11.31 -10.52 0.44
N PHE A 105 11.22 -10.72 1.76
CA PHE A 105 10.25 -10.00 2.60
C PHE A 105 10.62 -8.53 2.73
N ASP A 106 11.90 -8.21 2.90
CA ASP A 106 12.39 -6.84 2.97
C ASP A 106 11.98 -6.09 1.70
N ARG A 107 12.24 -6.66 0.52
CA ARG A 107 11.83 -6.09 -0.77
C ARG A 107 10.31 -6.02 -0.91
N GLY A 108 9.60 -7.11 -0.60
CA GLY A 108 8.15 -7.20 -0.77
C GLY A 108 7.38 -6.21 0.11
N GLU A 109 7.79 -6.02 1.37
CA GLU A 109 7.14 -5.09 2.28
C GLU A 109 7.52 -3.63 2.00
N LEU A 110 8.73 -3.36 1.51
CA LEU A 110 9.08 -2.04 0.98
C LEU A 110 8.22 -1.70 -0.24
N GLN A 111 8.02 -2.63 -1.17
CA GLN A 111 7.10 -2.42 -2.30
C GLN A 111 5.67 -2.15 -1.84
N ARG A 112 5.21 -2.81 -0.78
CA ARG A 112 3.91 -2.53 -0.17
C ARG A 112 3.83 -1.11 0.38
N TYR A 113 4.88 -0.62 1.05
CA TYR A 113 4.98 0.76 1.48
C TYR A 113 4.84 1.72 0.29
N LEU A 114 5.61 1.51 -0.79
CA LEU A 114 5.56 2.34 -2.00
C LEU A 114 4.15 2.34 -2.64
N ALA A 115 3.51 1.18 -2.72
CA ALA A 115 2.16 1.00 -3.27
C ALA A 115 1.07 1.65 -2.40
N SER A 116 1.39 2.01 -1.16
CA SER A 116 0.45 2.65 -0.23
C SER A 116 0.29 4.17 -0.47
N PHE A 117 0.82 4.70 -1.59
CA PHE A 117 0.76 6.12 -1.93
C PHE A 117 -0.66 6.71 -1.85
N ALA A 118 -1.66 6.04 -2.43
CA ALA A 118 -3.06 6.48 -2.38
C ALA A 118 -3.64 6.58 -0.96
N MET A 119 -3.00 5.93 0.02
CA MET A 119 -3.37 5.95 1.44
C MET A 119 -2.52 6.91 2.27
N CYS A 120 -1.33 7.29 1.77
CA CYS A 120 -0.42 8.22 2.44
C CYS A 120 0.26 9.18 1.44
N PRO A 121 -0.49 10.01 0.70
CA PRO A 121 0.08 10.93 -0.28
C PRO A 121 1.20 11.86 0.27
N PRO A 122 1.20 12.27 1.57
CA PRO A 122 2.28 13.10 2.11
C PRO A 122 3.69 12.53 1.97
N MET A 123 3.85 11.21 1.71
CA MET A 123 5.17 10.63 1.42
C MET A 123 5.85 11.26 0.18
N LEU A 124 5.07 11.77 -0.78
CA LEU A 124 5.60 12.50 -1.95
C LEU A 124 6.41 13.74 -1.56
N LEU A 125 5.98 14.43 -0.51
CA LEU A 125 6.59 15.69 -0.06
C LEU A 125 7.62 15.49 1.06
N ASN A 126 7.49 14.44 1.84
CA ASN A 126 8.13 14.31 3.14
C ASN A 126 9.21 13.22 3.19
N ASN A 127 9.07 12.13 2.39
CA ASN A 127 10.06 11.07 2.38
C ASN A 127 11.15 11.33 1.33
N ARG A 128 12.34 11.72 1.81
CA ARG A 128 13.48 12.09 0.98
C ARG A 128 14.27 10.90 0.44
N SER A 129 14.02 9.68 0.92
CA SER A 129 14.64 8.47 0.37
C SER A 129 13.95 7.98 -0.90
N LEU A 130 12.75 8.47 -1.19
CA LEU A 130 12.01 8.09 -2.39
C LEU A 130 12.49 8.87 -3.62
N VAL A 131 12.78 8.12 -4.67
CA VAL A 131 13.10 8.67 -6.00
C VAL A 131 11.87 8.53 -6.89
N TRP A 132 11.41 9.66 -7.42
CA TRP A 132 10.24 9.75 -8.28
C TRP A 132 10.67 10.03 -9.72
N THR A 133 10.11 9.30 -10.67
CA THR A 133 10.41 9.46 -12.10
C THR A 133 9.13 9.37 -12.91
N ALA A 134 8.84 10.34 -13.75
CA ALA A 134 7.71 10.26 -14.67
C ALA A 134 7.92 9.15 -15.70
N LEU A 135 6.84 8.45 -16.03
CA LEU A 135 6.82 7.42 -17.06
C LEU A 135 6.27 7.99 -18.37
N GLU A 136 6.80 7.54 -19.50
CA GLU A 136 6.29 7.91 -20.83
C GLU A 136 4.80 7.53 -21.01
N THR A 137 4.33 6.56 -20.26
CA THR A 137 2.94 6.08 -20.25
C THR A 137 1.97 6.98 -19.46
N GLY A 138 2.47 8.06 -18.83
CA GLY A 138 1.64 9.00 -18.07
C GLY A 138 1.46 8.67 -16.59
N GLY A 139 2.30 7.80 -16.02
CA GLY A 139 2.38 7.50 -14.59
C GLY A 139 3.66 7.99 -13.94
N MET A 140 3.91 7.53 -12.72
CA MET A 140 5.16 7.80 -11.99
C MET A 140 5.72 6.52 -11.40
N ARG A 141 7.01 6.28 -11.63
CA ARG A 141 7.75 5.27 -10.87
C ARG A 141 8.25 5.85 -9.57
N VAL A 142 8.00 5.16 -8.48
CA VAL A 142 8.61 5.44 -7.18
C VAL A 142 9.55 4.30 -6.81
N CYS A 143 10.77 4.65 -6.39
CA CYS A 143 11.83 3.70 -6.03
C CYS A 143 12.44 4.01 -4.69
N GLU A 144 12.90 2.97 -4.00
CA GLU A 144 13.88 3.04 -2.92
C GLU A 144 14.72 1.77 -2.92
N GLY A 145 16.05 1.92 -2.99
CA GLY A 145 16.96 0.78 -3.13
C GLY A 145 16.61 -0.10 -4.33
N ALA A 146 16.39 -1.39 -4.09
CA ALA A 146 16.01 -2.36 -5.13
C ALA A 146 14.48 -2.52 -5.31
N ALA A 147 13.67 -1.80 -4.57
CA ALA A 147 12.22 -1.84 -4.68
C ALA A 147 11.70 -0.71 -5.57
N SER A 148 10.74 -1.02 -6.42
CA SER A 148 10.04 -0.04 -7.25
C SER A 148 8.60 -0.43 -7.47
N ILE A 149 7.76 0.59 -7.68
CA ILE A 149 6.34 0.47 -8.06
C ILE A 149 6.04 1.57 -9.07
N ASP A 150 5.29 1.24 -10.10
CA ASP A 150 4.74 2.20 -11.04
C ASP A 150 3.32 2.57 -10.60
N LEU A 151 3.10 3.86 -10.34
CA LEU A 151 1.83 4.42 -9.93
C LEU A 151 1.07 4.96 -11.16
N GLU A 152 -0.22 4.70 -11.20
CA GLU A 152 -1.13 5.13 -12.24
C GLU A 152 -1.99 6.30 -11.72
N PHE A 153 -2.16 7.30 -12.56
CA PHE A 153 -2.95 8.49 -12.26
C PHE A 153 -3.98 8.75 -13.36
N ASP A 154 -5.14 9.29 -12.99
CA ASP A 154 -6.07 9.86 -13.96
C ASP A 154 -5.65 11.27 -14.40
N ASP A 155 -6.39 11.85 -15.35
CA ASP A 155 -6.10 13.19 -15.89
C ASP A 155 -6.15 14.31 -14.85
N ARG A 156 -6.72 14.06 -13.68
CA ARG A 156 -6.80 15.03 -12.55
C ARG A 156 -5.69 14.82 -11.54
N GLY A 157 -4.78 13.87 -11.76
CA GLY A 157 -3.74 13.49 -10.82
C GLY A 157 -4.22 12.59 -9.67
N CYS A 158 -5.40 11.96 -9.81
CA CYS A 158 -5.90 10.99 -8.84
C CYS A 158 -5.09 9.69 -8.95
N PRO A 159 -4.48 9.17 -7.87
CA PRO A 159 -3.78 7.89 -7.91
C PRO A 159 -4.80 6.75 -7.96
N VAL A 160 -5.05 6.22 -9.16
CA VAL A 160 -6.07 5.19 -9.40
C VAL A 160 -5.57 3.76 -9.24
N GLY A 161 -4.26 3.54 -9.31
CA GLY A 161 -3.69 2.21 -9.21
C GLY A 161 -2.18 2.19 -9.12
N PHE A 162 -1.66 0.98 -9.11
CA PHE A 162 -0.24 0.70 -9.20
C PHE A 162 0.01 -0.65 -9.86
N HIS A 163 1.22 -0.86 -10.38
CA HIS A 163 1.70 -2.16 -10.82
C HIS A 163 3.20 -2.33 -10.58
N GLY A 164 3.64 -3.59 -10.54
CA GLY A 164 5.03 -3.97 -10.36
C GLY A 164 5.18 -5.48 -10.27
N GLU A 165 6.39 -5.96 -10.01
CA GLU A 165 6.67 -7.37 -9.70
C GLU A 165 7.05 -7.50 -8.22
N ARG A 166 6.34 -8.35 -7.50
CA ARG A 166 6.54 -8.54 -6.05
C ARG A 166 6.88 -10.01 -5.73
N PRO A 167 7.81 -10.27 -4.78
CA PRO A 167 8.06 -11.61 -4.27
C PRO A 167 6.79 -12.22 -3.67
N ARG A 168 6.41 -13.42 -4.13
CA ARG A 168 5.25 -14.18 -3.65
C ARG A 168 5.68 -15.58 -3.24
N ALA A 169 5.27 -16.02 -2.05
CA ALA A 169 5.50 -17.39 -1.60
C ALA A 169 4.58 -18.37 -2.36
N VAL A 170 5.19 -19.40 -2.99
CA VAL A 170 4.51 -20.50 -3.68
C VAL A 170 5.09 -21.81 -3.17
N GLY A 171 4.41 -22.43 -2.23
CA GLY A 171 4.96 -23.56 -1.47
C GLY A 171 6.21 -23.16 -0.69
N SER A 172 7.35 -23.80 -0.98
CA SER A 172 8.67 -23.48 -0.40
C SER A 172 9.48 -22.46 -1.20
N TRP A 173 8.98 -22.00 -2.34
CA TRP A 173 9.69 -21.10 -3.25
C TRP A 173 9.18 -19.67 -3.14
N ILE A 174 10.05 -18.71 -3.43
CA ILE A 174 9.67 -17.33 -3.68
C ILE A 174 9.76 -17.06 -5.19
N VAL A 175 8.66 -16.56 -5.77
CA VAL A 175 8.55 -16.28 -7.20
C VAL A 175 8.18 -14.81 -7.38
N LEU A 176 8.92 -14.10 -8.21
CA LEU A 176 8.52 -12.76 -8.65
C LEU A 176 7.25 -12.91 -9.48
N THR A 177 6.19 -12.26 -9.03
CA THR A 177 4.86 -12.36 -9.63
C THR A 177 4.36 -10.96 -9.93
N PRO A 178 3.80 -10.69 -11.13
CA PRO A 178 3.18 -9.40 -11.40
C PRO A 178 2.08 -9.12 -10.39
N TRP A 179 2.16 -7.92 -9.83
CA TRP A 179 1.32 -7.44 -8.72
C TRP A 179 0.78 -6.06 -9.05
N SER A 180 -0.49 -5.87 -8.80
CA SER A 180 -1.16 -4.61 -9.05
C SER A 180 -2.20 -4.29 -7.99
N GLY A 181 -2.65 -3.05 -7.97
CA GLY A 181 -3.75 -2.63 -7.11
C GLY A 181 -4.55 -1.51 -7.71
N ARG A 182 -5.70 -1.25 -7.13
CA ARG A 182 -6.60 -0.15 -7.47
C ARG A 182 -6.96 0.62 -6.21
N ALA A 183 -7.18 1.91 -6.38
CA ALA A 183 -7.64 2.81 -5.33
C ALA A 183 -8.81 3.65 -5.83
N GLY A 184 -9.73 3.96 -4.94
CA GLY A 184 -10.94 4.71 -5.28
C GLY A 184 -11.64 5.29 -4.07
N ASN A 185 -12.83 5.90 -4.30
CA ASN A 185 -13.66 6.48 -3.24
C ASN A 185 -12.90 7.49 -2.37
N PHE A 186 -12.05 8.31 -3.00
CA PHE A 186 -11.21 9.29 -2.31
C PHE A 186 -12.04 10.27 -1.50
N ARG A 187 -11.59 10.54 -0.27
CA ARG A 187 -12.22 11.48 0.66
C ARG A 187 -11.18 12.45 1.18
N ASP A 188 -11.63 13.65 1.53
CA ASP A 188 -10.82 14.65 2.21
C ASP A 188 -10.80 14.37 3.72
N TRP A 189 -9.59 14.30 4.26
CA TRP A 189 -9.32 14.12 5.69
C TRP A 189 -8.33 15.22 6.11
N ASP A 190 -8.86 16.26 6.72
CA ASP A 190 -8.06 17.41 7.20
C ASP A 190 -7.16 18.03 6.10
N GLY A 191 -7.71 18.14 4.87
CA GLY A 191 -7.00 18.74 3.74
C GLY A 191 -6.03 17.80 3.01
N ILE A 192 -6.08 16.50 3.31
CA ILE A 192 -5.37 15.44 2.59
C ILE A 192 -6.39 14.48 2.00
N ARG A 193 -6.29 14.22 0.71
CA ARG A 193 -7.20 13.29 0.04
C ARG A 193 -6.63 11.89 0.04
N VAL A 194 -7.33 10.95 0.70
CA VAL A 194 -6.93 9.57 0.89
C VAL A 194 -7.98 8.64 0.28
N ALA A 195 -7.54 7.53 -0.31
CA ALA A 195 -8.44 6.51 -0.84
C ALA A 195 -9.38 5.97 0.24
N GLY A 196 -10.66 5.80 -0.10
CA GLY A 196 -11.67 5.16 0.76
C GLY A 196 -11.85 3.68 0.47
N HIS A 197 -11.35 3.21 -0.69
CA HIS A 197 -11.39 1.81 -1.12
C HIS A 197 -10.07 1.41 -1.77
N THR A 198 -9.59 0.21 -1.47
CA THR A 198 -8.37 -0.34 -2.10
C THR A 198 -8.54 -1.82 -2.43
N GLU A 199 -7.91 -2.25 -3.52
CA GLU A 199 -7.84 -3.64 -3.95
C GLU A 199 -6.41 -4.00 -4.34
N ALA A 200 -6.03 -5.29 -4.16
CA ALA A 200 -4.75 -5.80 -4.64
C ALA A 200 -4.92 -7.15 -5.35
N PHE A 201 -4.09 -7.35 -6.39
CA PHE A 201 -4.21 -8.44 -7.33
C PHE A 201 -2.86 -9.09 -7.60
N TRP A 202 -2.89 -10.40 -7.81
CA TRP A 202 -1.82 -11.15 -8.44
C TRP A 202 -2.20 -11.51 -9.87
N GLN A 203 -1.29 -11.34 -10.82
CA GLN A 203 -1.43 -11.95 -12.14
C GLN A 203 -0.89 -13.38 -12.06
N LEU A 204 -1.81 -14.32 -12.07
CA LEU A 204 -1.50 -15.75 -12.07
C LEU A 204 -1.59 -16.32 -13.49
N PRO A 205 -1.06 -17.52 -13.75
CA PRO A 205 -1.26 -18.19 -15.05
C PRO A 205 -2.73 -18.35 -15.44
N GLU A 206 -3.62 -18.50 -14.45
CA GLU A 206 -5.06 -18.65 -14.63
C GLU A 206 -5.80 -17.32 -14.84
N GLY A 207 -5.12 -16.19 -14.69
CA GLY A 207 -5.68 -14.84 -14.82
C GLY A 207 -5.46 -13.95 -13.61
N LEU A 208 -6.13 -12.79 -13.64
CA LEU A 208 -6.02 -11.80 -12.56
C LEU A 208 -6.79 -12.28 -11.32
N PHE A 209 -6.07 -12.40 -10.20
CA PHE A 209 -6.61 -12.86 -8.92
C PHE A 209 -6.62 -11.73 -7.90
N ARG A 210 -7.82 -11.22 -7.56
CA ARG A 210 -7.98 -10.29 -6.44
C ARG A 210 -7.86 -11.05 -5.13
N TYR A 211 -6.78 -10.83 -4.42
CA TYR A 211 -6.55 -11.49 -3.12
C TYR A 211 -6.89 -10.61 -1.91
N TYR A 212 -7.03 -9.30 -2.11
CA TYR A 212 -7.32 -8.33 -1.07
C TYR A 212 -8.27 -7.26 -1.57
N GLN A 213 -9.22 -6.85 -0.72
CA GLN A 213 -10.03 -5.64 -0.87
C GLN A 213 -10.35 -5.06 0.48
N SER A 214 -10.40 -3.73 0.60
CA SER A 214 -10.78 -3.06 1.83
C SER A 214 -11.52 -1.75 1.62
N GLU A 215 -12.34 -1.41 2.61
CA GLU A 215 -12.94 -0.09 2.82
C GLU A 215 -12.26 0.58 3.99
N ILE A 216 -11.76 1.79 3.77
CA ILE A 216 -11.16 2.63 4.81
C ILE A 216 -12.28 3.32 5.58
N THR A 217 -12.34 3.07 6.89
CA THR A 217 -13.40 3.55 7.77
C THR A 217 -12.98 4.77 8.59
N SER A 218 -11.68 4.97 8.78
CA SER A 218 -11.13 6.12 9.52
C SER A 218 -9.71 6.41 9.08
N VAL A 219 -9.37 7.69 9.01
CA VAL A 219 -8.02 8.20 8.75
C VAL A 219 -7.68 9.24 9.80
N MET A 220 -6.45 9.22 10.29
CA MET A 220 -5.89 10.20 11.23
C MET A 220 -4.50 10.61 10.76
N ALA A 221 -4.30 11.88 10.47
CA ALA A 221 -2.98 12.43 10.22
C ALA A 221 -2.26 12.72 11.55
N LEU A 222 -1.04 12.23 11.69
CA LEU A 222 -0.18 12.46 12.85
C LEU A 222 0.87 13.52 12.47
N ALA A 223 0.90 14.63 13.20
CA ALA A 223 1.82 15.75 12.96
C ALA A 223 3.09 15.67 13.84
#